data_233b748dfbe044fdbacab3068bbfc213
#
_entry.id   233b748dfbe044fdbacab3068bbfc213
#
_cell.length_a   1.000
_cell.length_b   1.000
_cell.length_c   1.000
_cell.angle_alpha   90.00
_cell.angle_beta   90.00
_cell.angle_gamma   90.00
#
_symmetry.space_group_name_H-M   'P 1'
#
loop_
_entity.id
_entity.type
_entity.pdbx_description
1 polymer ?
#
loop_
_entity_poly.entity_id
_entity_poly.type
_entity_poly.pdbx_seq_one_letter_code
_entity_poly.pdbx_strand_id
1 'polypeptide(L)'
;MGALDDCLIQGDRYLPLDYKTRGYPVKEETPSYYQNQLNIYTLLLQENGREPAGCAYLVFYHPLEQNDGSRITFHMHPVKMDTDPERAREIFRKAVVLLSKRSCPPADGECGFCEWATRVGPIVSA
;
A
#
# COMPACT_ATOMS: atom_id res chain seq x y z
N MET A 1 -8.27 -10.93 1.13
CA MET A 1 -8.65 -10.54 -0.25
C MET A 1 -8.04 -9.18 -0.52
N GLY A 2 -7.32 -8.99 -1.62
CA GLY A 2 -6.82 -7.71 -2.09
C GLY A 2 -7.56 -7.31 -3.37
N ALA A 3 -7.80 -6.02 -3.57
CA ALA A 3 -8.38 -5.48 -4.80
C ALA A 3 -7.44 -4.42 -5.37
N LEU A 4 -7.26 -4.44 -6.69
CA LEU A 4 -6.58 -3.38 -7.43
C LEU A 4 -7.59 -2.27 -7.72
N ASP A 5 -7.12 -1.03 -7.71
CA ASP A 5 -7.96 0.08 -8.18
C ASP A 5 -8.11 -0.01 -9.71
N ASP A 6 -6.99 -0.30 -10.40
CA ASP A 6 -6.95 -0.49 -11.84
C ASP A 6 -5.75 -1.36 -12.24
N CYS A 7 -5.73 -1.83 -13.50
CA CYS A 7 -4.64 -2.61 -14.05
C CYS A 7 -4.39 -2.24 -15.50
N LEU A 8 -3.20 -1.75 -15.78
CA LEU A 8 -2.76 -1.49 -17.14
C LEU A 8 -2.26 -2.77 -17.80
N ILE A 9 -2.43 -2.87 -19.10
CA ILE A 9 -1.94 -3.98 -19.91
C ILE A 9 -0.97 -3.44 -20.96
N GLN A 10 0.24 -3.99 -20.97
CA GLN A 10 1.28 -3.68 -21.94
C GLN A 10 1.70 -4.97 -22.65
N GLY A 11 1.18 -5.20 -23.87
CA GLY A 11 1.32 -6.48 -24.53
C GLY A 11 0.58 -7.57 -23.77
N ASP A 12 1.32 -8.56 -23.28
CA ASP A 12 0.83 -9.68 -22.45
C ASP A 12 1.08 -9.49 -20.95
N ARG A 13 1.65 -8.34 -20.56
CA ARG A 13 2.04 -8.05 -19.18
C ARG A 13 1.10 -7.10 -18.48
N TYR A 14 0.93 -7.34 -17.18
CA TYR A 14 0.01 -6.62 -16.31
C TYR A 14 0.75 -5.70 -15.33
N LEU A 15 0.30 -4.44 -15.22
CA LEU A 15 0.88 -3.43 -14.34
C LEU A 15 -0.19 -2.94 -13.36
N PRO A 16 -0.04 -3.19 -12.06
CA PRO A 16 -0.93 -2.60 -11.05
C PRO A 16 -0.89 -1.07 -11.13
N LEU A 17 -2.06 -0.44 -11.01
CA LEU A 17 -2.20 0.99 -10.89
C LEU A 17 -3.09 1.29 -9.68
N ASP A 18 -2.64 2.21 -8.84
CA ASP A 18 -3.30 2.54 -7.59
C ASP A 18 -3.38 4.07 -7.44
N TYR A 19 -4.57 4.56 -7.11
CA TYR A 19 -4.86 5.98 -6.99
C TYR A 19 -4.75 6.45 -5.54
N LYS A 20 -4.06 7.55 -5.32
CA LYS A 20 -3.86 8.14 -3.99
C LYS A 20 -4.27 9.61 -3.97
N THR A 21 -5.29 9.94 -3.19
CA THR A 21 -5.70 11.33 -2.96
C THR A 21 -5.02 11.88 -1.71
N ARG A 22 -4.51 13.10 -1.80
CA ARG A 22 -3.80 13.81 -0.72
C ARG A 22 -4.25 15.25 -0.65
N GLY A 23 -4.14 15.87 0.53
CA GLY A 23 -4.41 17.30 0.71
C GLY A 23 -3.24 18.21 0.33
N TYR A 24 -2.06 17.66 0.00
CA TYR A 24 -0.82 18.40 -0.22
C TYR A 24 0.10 17.68 -1.23
N PRO A 25 1.09 18.38 -1.82
CA PRO A 25 2.01 17.79 -2.80
C PRO A 25 2.74 16.54 -2.28
N VAL A 26 3.09 15.67 -3.22
CA VAL A 26 3.84 14.43 -2.94
C VAL A 26 5.28 14.78 -2.61
N LYS A 27 5.78 14.25 -1.49
CA LYS A 27 7.19 14.34 -1.13
C LYS A 27 7.96 13.17 -1.76
N GLU A 28 9.27 13.31 -1.87
CA GLU A 28 10.15 12.30 -2.50
C GLU A 28 10.02 10.92 -1.84
N GLU A 29 9.95 10.87 -0.52
CA GLU A 29 9.84 9.62 0.23
C GLU A 29 8.44 8.99 0.21
N THR A 30 7.39 9.74 -0.17
CA THR A 30 6.00 9.30 -0.08
C THR A 30 5.70 7.98 -0.84
N PRO A 31 6.20 7.77 -2.07
CA PRO A 31 5.91 6.53 -2.80
C PRO A 31 6.41 5.28 -2.07
N SER A 32 7.51 5.37 -1.32
CA SER A 32 8.10 4.23 -0.62
C SER A 32 7.16 3.60 0.42
N TYR A 33 6.24 4.37 1.00
CA TYR A 33 5.24 3.86 1.95
C TYR A 33 4.28 2.85 1.34
N TYR A 34 4.12 2.87 0.01
CA TYR A 34 3.23 1.99 -0.73
C TYR A 34 3.95 0.80 -1.39
N GLN A 35 5.27 0.67 -1.22
CA GLN A 35 6.07 -0.38 -1.86
C GLN A 35 5.54 -1.78 -1.56
N ASN A 36 5.23 -2.07 -0.30
CA ASN A 36 4.70 -3.39 0.07
C ASN A 36 3.32 -3.65 -0.54
N GLN A 37 2.46 -2.65 -0.65
CA GLN A 37 1.16 -2.76 -1.30
C GLN A 37 1.32 -3.15 -2.77
N LEU A 38 2.19 -2.46 -3.51
CA LEU A 38 2.42 -2.74 -4.92
C LEU A 38 3.08 -4.11 -5.15
N ASN A 39 4.01 -4.51 -4.28
CA ASN A 39 4.59 -5.86 -4.32
C ASN A 39 3.52 -6.93 -4.10
N ILE A 40 2.58 -6.72 -3.17
CA ILE A 40 1.46 -7.63 -2.92
C ILE A 40 0.54 -7.70 -4.15
N TYR A 41 0.21 -6.58 -4.77
CA TYR A 41 -0.63 -6.55 -5.97
C TYR A 41 0.03 -7.32 -7.11
N THR A 42 1.33 -7.15 -7.32
CA THR A 42 2.10 -7.87 -8.33
C THR A 42 2.11 -9.38 -8.03
N LEU A 43 2.28 -9.78 -6.77
CA LEU A 43 2.17 -11.18 -6.35
C LEU A 43 0.78 -11.75 -6.64
N LEU A 44 -0.29 -11.02 -6.32
CA LEU A 44 -1.66 -11.46 -6.57
C LEU A 44 -1.93 -11.64 -8.08
N LEU A 45 -1.43 -10.78 -8.95
CA LEU A 45 -1.50 -10.98 -10.40
C LEU A 45 -0.82 -12.28 -10.80
N GLN A 46 0.41 -12.50 -10.34
CA GLN A 46 1.19 -13.72 -10.64
C GLN A 46 0.47 -14.99 -10.18
N GLU A 47 -0.06 -15.02 -8.96
CA GLU A 47 -0.81 -16.16 -8.41
C GLU A 47 -2.14 -16.43 -9.16
N ASN A 48 -2.67 -15.43 -9.86
CA ASN A 48 -3.84 -15.57 -10.73
C ASN A 48 -3.48 -15.80 -12.20
N GLY A 49 -2.25 -16.24 -12.51
CA GLY A 49 -1.80 -16.59 -13.85
C GLY A 49 -1.65 -15.37 -14.77
N ARG A 50 -1.47 -14.17 -14.21
CA ARG A 50 -1.21 -12.95 -14.97
C ARG A 50 0.27 -12.61 -14.88
N GLU A 51 0.95 -12.48 -16.02
CA GLU A 51 2.38 -12.14 -16.06
C GLU A 51 2.59 -10.66 -15.69
N PRO A 52 3.24 -10.35 -14.54
CA PRO A 52 3.47 -8.96 -14.16
C PRO A 52 4.62 -8.34 -14.97
N ALA A 53 4.53 -7.02 -15.19
CA ALA A 53 5.55 -6.27 -15.91
C ALA A 53 6.80 -5.91 -15.06
N GLY A 54 6.84 -6.32 -13.79
CA GLY A 54 7.93 -5.98 -12.86
C GLY A 54 7.87 -4.55 -12.34
N CYS A 55 6.82 -3.83 -12.65
CA CYS A 55 6.58 -2.48 -12.14
C CYS A 55 5.08 -2.22 -11.94
N ALA A 56 4.78 -1.15 -11.20
CA ALA A 56 3.44 -0.64 -10.94
C ALA A 56 3.43 0.88 -10.98
N TYR A 57 2.26 1.48 -10.98
CA TYR A 57 2.10 2.94 -10.90
C TYR A 57 1.27 3.34 -9.69
N LEU A 58 1.74 4.39 -9.00
CA LEU A 58 0.96 5.20 -8.08
C LEU A 58 0.56 6.48 -8.81
N VAL A 59 -0.72 6.84 -8.77
CA VAL A 59 -1.20 8.10 -9.33
C VAL A 59 -1.73 8.95 -8.18
N PHE A 60 -0.94 9.93 -7.81
CA PHE A 60 -1.30 10.86 -6.74
C PHE A 60 -2.12 12.02 -7.28
N TYR A 61 -3.17 12.37 -6.55
CA TYR A 61 -3.97 13.56 -6.78
C TYR A 61 -3.91 14.46 -5.55
N HIS A 62 -3.59 15.74 -5.74
CA HIS A 62 -3.73 16.75 -4.69
C HIS A 62 -4.35 18.02 -5.27
N PRO A 63 -5.16 18.76 -4.48
CA PRO A 63 -5.78 19.98 -4.96
C PRO A 63 -4.72 21.06 -5.17
N LEU A 64 -4.90 21.87 -6.21
CA LEU A 64 -4.15 23.10 -6.38
C LEU A 64 -4.70 24.17 -5.44
N GLU A 65 -3.83 25.05 -4.94
CA GLU A 65 -4.18 26.11 -3.99
C GLU A 65 -5.18 27.15 -4.57
N GLN A 66 -5.20 27.31 -5.88
CA GLN A 66 -6.11 28.23 -6.57
C GLN A 66 -7.44 27.55 -6.89
N ASN A 67 -8.39 27.73 -5.99
CA ASN A 67 -9.78 27.35 -6.20
C ASN A 67 -10.62 28.64 -6.28
N ASP A 68 -11.38 28.80 -7.34
CA ASP A 68 -12.33 29.93 -7.52
C ASP A 68 -13.65 29.76 -6.73
N GLY A 69 -13.68 28.78 -5.82
CA GLY A 69 -14.84 28.45 -4.99
C GLY A 69 -15.90 27.58 -5.68
N SER A 70 -15.87 27.45 -7.02
CA SER A 70 -16.82 26.65 -7.79
C SER A 70 -16.24 25.36 -8.37
N ARG A 71 -14.92 25.29 -8.49
CA ARG A 71 -14.18 24.13 -9.03
C ARG A 71 -12.96 23.84 -8.19
N ILE A 72 -12.70 22.55 -7.96
CA ILE A 72 -11.46 22.07 -7.39
C ILE A 72 -10.64 21.45 -8.52
N THR A 73 -9.48 22.04 -8.80
CA THR A 73 -8.51 21.52 -9.76
C THR A 73 -7.49 20.65 -9.04
N PHE A 74 -7.24 19.45 -9.55
CA PHE A 74 -6.24 18.54 -8.99
C PHE A 74 -5.00 18.49 -9.88
N HIS A 75 -3.84 18.50 -9.24
CA HIS A 75 -2.60 18.09 -9.90
C HIS A 75 -2.52 16.57 -9.87
N MET A 76 -2.21 15.98 -11.01
CA MET A 76 -1.99 14.53 -11.15
C MET A 76 -0.49 14.25 -11.24
N HIS A 77 0.02 13.38 -10.39
CA HIS A 77 1.43 13.03 -10.32
C HIS A 77 1.61 11.51 -10.38
N PRO A 78 1.88 10.92 -11.57
CA PRO A 78 2.16 9.50 -11.70
C PRO A 78 3.61 9.18 -11.29
N VAL A 79 3.77 8.13 -10.50
CA VAL A 79 5.07 7.61 -10.06
C VAL A 79 5.17 6.15 -10.44
N LYS A 80 6.19 5.79 -11.21
CA LYS A 80 6.52 4.40 -11.51
C LYS A 80 7.35 3.82 -10.38
N MET A 81 6.98 2.63 -9.93
CA MET A 81 7.64 1.88 -8.87
C MET A 81 8.02 0.49 -9.39
N ASP A 82 9.26 0.06 -9.17
CA ASP A 82 9.65 -1.33 -9.41
C ASP A 82 8.98 -2.22 -8.36
N THR A 83 8.62 -3.44 -8.73
CA THR A 83 7.92 -4.37 -7.85
C THR A 83 8.65 -5.70 -7.73
N ASP A 84 8.59 -6.27 -6.52
CA ASP A 84 9.19 -7.55 -6.15
C ASP A 84 8.12 -8.45 -5.50
N PRO A 85 7.50 -9.37 -6.26
CA PRO A 85 6.50 -10.29 -5.74
C PRO A 85 7.07 -11.30 -4.73
N GLU A 86 8.37 -11.67 -4.86
CA GLU A 86 8.98 -12.60 -3.91
C GLU A 86 9.17 -11.98 -2.53
N ARG A 87 9.48 -10.69 -2.46
CA ARG A 87 9.49 -9.95 -1.20
C ARG A 87 8.11 -9.94 -0.53
N ALA A 88 7.03 -9.75 -1.30
CA ALA A 88 5.67 -9.84 -0.79
C ALA A 88 5.35 -11.24 -0.25
N ARG A 89 5.76 -12.29 -0.99
CA ARG A 89 5.60 -13.69 -0.58
C ARG A 89 6.33 -13.99 0.73
N GLU A 90 7.54 -13.48 0.89
CA GLU A 90 8.32 -13.62 2.12
C GLU A 90 7.63 -12.94 3.31
N ILE A 91 7.15 -11.71 3.13
CA ILE A 91 6.41 -10.97 4.16
C ILE A 91 5.17 -11.77 4.59
N PHE A 92 4.41 -12.30 3.63
CA PHE A 92 3.23 -13.10 3.90
C PHE A 92 3.57 -14.38 4.69
N ARG A 93 4.61 -15.11 4.28
CA ARG A 93 5.08 -16.31 5.01
C ARG A 93 5.47 -15.98 6.46
N LYS A 94 6.21 -14.87 6.67
CA LYS A 94 6.57 -14.42 8.02
C LYS A 94 5.35 -14.08 8.86
N ALA A 95 4.35 -13.43 8.27
CA ALA A 95 3.09 -13.11 8.95
C ALA A 95 2.33 -14.38 9.38
N VAL A 96 2.22 -15.38 8.49
CA VAL A 96 1.58 -16.67 8.81
C VAL A 96 2.31 -17.39 9.95
N VAL A 97 3.65 -17.44 9.91
CA VAL A 97 4.47 -18.03 10.98
C VAL A 97 4.26 -17.28 12.31
N LEU A 98 4.17 -15.95 12.26
CA LEU A 98 3.93 -15.14 13.46
C LEU A 98 2.55 -15.44 14.06
N LEU A 99 1.51 -15.50 13.23
CA LEU A 99 0.13 -15.78 13.66
C LEU A 99 -0.05 -17.20 14.22
N SER A 100 0.82 -18.15 13.84
CA SER A 100 0.79 -19.51 14.41
C SER A 100 1.41 -19.63 15.81
N LYS A 101 2.08 -18.58 16.29
CA LYS A 101 2.66 -18.55 17.63
C LYS A 101 1.57 -18.35 18.70
N ARG A 102 1.74 -18.98 19.86
CA ARG A 102 0.82 -18.83 20.99
C ARG A 102 0.99 -17.51 21.76
N SER A 103 2.12 -16.83 21.57
CA SER A 103 2.44 -15.57 22.25
C SER A 103 2.46 -14.43 21.23
N CYS A 104 1.89 -13.31 21.62
CA CYS A 104 2.03 -12.06 20.88
C CYS A 104 3.51 -11.62 20.88
N PRO A 105 4.02 -11.06 19.77
CA PRO A 105 5.36 -10.47 19.77
C PRO A 105 5.42 -9.28 20.74
N PRO A 106 6.62 -8.95 21.27
CA PRO A 106 6.76 -7.75 22.09
C PRO A 106 6.36 -6.51 21.31
N ALA A 107 5.78 -5.53 22.01
CA ALA A 107 5.48 -4.24 21.43
C ALA A 107 6.79 -3.55 20.98
N ASP A 108 6.75 -2.93 19.81
CA ASP A 108 7.78 -1.99 19.41
C ASP A 108 7.61 -0.71 20.23
N GLY A 109 8.70 -0.20 20.80
CA GLY A 109 8.68 0.98 21.69
C GLY A 109 8.16 2.26 21.01
N GLU A 110 8.18 2.34 19.68
CA GLU A 110 7.69 3.47 18.90
C GLU A 110 6.34 3.19 18.20
N CYS A 111 5.73 2.04 18.45
CA CYS A 111 4.47 1.66 17.82
C CYS A 111 3.25 2.27 18.54
N GLY A 112 2.70 3.35 17.99
CA GLY A 112 1.50 3.99 18.53
C GLY A 112 0.27 3.09 18.61
N PHE A 113 0.16 2.06 17.74
CA PHE A 113 -0.91 1.06 17.82
C PHE A 113 -0.74 0.15 19.04
N CYS A 114 0.48 -0.30 19.33
CA CYS A 114 0.76 -1.11 20.52
C CYS A 114 0.49 -0.31 21.80
N GLU A 115 0.89 0.95 21.84
CA GLU A 115 0.61 1.87 22.96
C GLU A 115 -0.91 2.06 23.16
N TRP A 116 -1.64 2.31 22.07
CA TRP A 116 -3.10 2.41 22.12
C TRP A 116 -3.74 1.11 22.60
N ALA A 117 -3.36 -0.05 22.06
CA ALA A 117 -3.91 -1.34 22.44
C ALA A 117 -3.69 -1.66 23.92
N THR A 118 -2.52 -1.30 24.47
CA THR A 118 -2.20 -1.46 25.89
C THR A 118 -3.09 -0.60 26.79
N ARG A 119 -3.44 0.62 26.35
CA ARG A 119 -4.33 1.53 27.10
C ARG A 119 -5.79 1.10 27.06
N VAL A 120 -6.24 0.58 25.92
CA VAL A 120 -7.66 0.24 25.69
C VAL A 120 -7.98 -1.21 26.12
N GLY A 121 -7.02 -2.12 26.05
CA GLY A 121 -7.21 -3.53 26.38
C GLY A 121 -7.89 -3.79 27.73
N PRO A 122 -7.53 -3.13 28.85
CA PRO A 122 -8.19 -3.28 30.13
C PRO A 122 -9.66 -2.81 30.13
N ILE A 123 -10.03 -1.86 29.27
CA ILE A 123 -11.38 -1.30 29.19
C ILE A 123 -12.33 -2.24 28.44
N VAL A 124 -11.81 -2.97 27.45
CA VAL A 124 -12.61 -3.87 26.58
C VAL A 124 -12.74 -5.27 27.22
N SER A 125 -11.88 -5.62 28.17
CA SER A 125 -11.85 -6.93 28.84
C SER A 125 -12.62 -6.94 30.17
N ALA A 126 -13.21 -5.82 30.58
CA ALA A 126 -14.05 -5.67 31.77
C ALA A 126 -15.53 -5.81 31.41
#